data_b79309258b7bf21b5245afbca2a9c069
#
_entry.id   b79309258b7bf21b5245afbca2a9c069
#
_cell.length_a   1.000
_cell.length_b   1.000
_cell.length_c   1.000
_cell.angle_alpha   90.00
_cell.angle_beta   90.00
_cell.angle_gamma   90.00
#
_symmetry.space_group_name_H-M   'P 1'
#
loop_
_entity.id
_entity.type
_entity.pdbx_description
1 polymer ?
#
loop_
_entity_poly.entity_id
_entity_poly.type
_entity_poly.pdbx_seq_one_letter_code
_entity_poly.pdbx_strand_id
1 'polypeptide(L)'
;MQNNEPIWFGEESETVEINLGGQPKYKIMVCTPCHSDVSMHYCQSVLMFQQQCLKKNILVSFTMLKSSLVTQGRNLCVSDFLNHEHNYEHLLFIDSDIDFDFDTIMKMIEADKDIIACPYPMKNYDVEKAWKRLKETDMVKTKEDLLANGLMYPMKVKDKKNIKVENGIIEVTHAPTGCMLIKR
;
A
#
# COMPACT_ATOMS: atom_id res chain seq x y z
N MET A 1 -28.49 29.03 -20.87
CA MET A 1 -28.04 27.64 -20.95
C MET A 1 -26.54 27.66 -20.75
N GLN A 2 -26.08 27.36 -19.54
CA GLN A 2 -24.65 27.32 -19.23
C GLN A 2 -24.16 25.91 -19.57
N ASN A 3 -23.16 25.84 -20.46
CA ASN A 3 -22.47 24.60 -20.78
C ASN A 3 -21.71 24.12 -19.57
N ASN A 4 -22.20 23.08 -18.91
CA ASN A 4 -21.43 22.32 -17.93
C ASN A 4 -20.51 21.35 -18.70
N GLU A 5 -19.40 21.84 -19.21
CA GLU A 5 -18.31 20.95 -19.61
C GLU A 5 -17.65 20.39 -18.33
N PRO A 6 -17.37 19.09 -18.29
CA PRO A 6 -16.67 18.50 -17.14
C PRO A 6 -15.26 19.13 -17.09
N ILE A 7 -14.92 19.69 -15.93
CA ILE A 7 -13.56 20.17 -15.65
C ILE A 7 -12.65 18.94 -15.60
N TRP A 8 -11.98 18.65 -16.69
CA TRP A 8 -10.85 17.74 -16.71
C TRP A 8 -9.65 18.50 -16.15
N PHE A 9 -9.16 18.10 -14.98
CA PHE A 9 -7.83 18.48 -14.53
C PHE A 9 -6.82 17.68 -15.35
N GLY A 10 -6.55 18.13 -16.55
CA GLY A 10 -5.65 17.51 -17.50
C GLY A 10 -4.99 18.59 -18.35
N GLU A 11 -4.45 19.62 -17.70
CA GLU A 11 -3.36 20.37 -18.30
C GLU A 11 -2.07 19.65 -17.92
N GLU A 12 -1.23 19.44 -18.92
CA GLU A 12 0.04 18.75 -18.91
C GLU A 12 0.78 18.94 -17.58
N SER A 13 0.83 17.88 -16.77
CA SER A 13 1.71 17.86 -15.62
C SER A 13 3.13 17.96 -16.18
N GLU A 14 3.80 19.09 -15.97
CA GLU A 14 5.24 19.20 -16.23
C GLU A 14 5.93 18.12 -15.41
N THR A 15 6.24 17.01 -16.05
CA THR A 15 7.07 15.96 -15.49
C THR A 15 8.48 16.51 -15.43
N VAL A 16 8.93 16.88 -14.24
CA VAL A 16 10.33 17.22 -14.01
C VAL A 16 11.10 15.90 -14.06
N GLU A 17 11.72 15.62 -15.22
CA GLU A 17 12.65 14.51 -15.34
C GLU A 17 13.93 14.84 -14.56
N ILE A 18 14.05 14.27 -13.37
CA ILE A 18 15.31 14.27 -12.63
C ILE A 18 16.17 13.16 -13.21
N ASN A 19 17.11 13.52 -14.08
CA ASN A 19 18.09 12.58 -14.62
C ASN A 19 19.10 12.20 -13.53
N LEU A 20 18.90 11.05 -12.89
CA LEU A 20 19.71 10.54 -11.77
C LEU A 20 20.99 9.83 -12.24
N GLY A 21 21.42 9.99 -13.49
CA GLY A 21 22.71 9.51 -13.97
C GLY A 21 22.82 7.98 -14.01
N GLY A 22 21.96 7.30 -14.78
CA GLY A 22 21.98 5.85 -15.00
C GLY A 22 20.60 5.23 -15.06
N GLN A 23 20.54 3.93 -15.40
CA GLN A 23 19.28 3.20 -15.37
C GLN A 23 18.79 3.06 -13.91
N PRO A 24 17.51 3.35 -13.63
CA PRO A 24 16.96 3.19 -12.29
C PRO A 24 16.99 1.73 -11.85
N LYS A 25 17.27 1.49 -10.56
CA LYS A 25 17.32 0.15 -9.97
C LYS A 25 15.96 -0.54 -9.99
N TYR A 26 14.89 0.24 -9.76
CA TYR A 26 13.50 -0.19 -9.83
C TYR A 26 12.65 0.94 -10.39
N LYS A 27 11.49 0.59 -10.96
CA LYS A 27 10.49 1.52 -11.45
C LYS A 27 9.15 1.23 -10.76
N ILE A 28 8.70 2.14 -9.92
CA ILE A 28 7.53 1.94 -9.04
C ILE A 28 6.48 3.02 -9.33
N MET A 29 5.26 2.62 -9.59
CA MET A 29 4.10 3.51 -9.65
C MET A 29 3.28 3.36 -8.38
N VAL A 30 3.22 4.39 -7.56
CA VAL A 30 2.41 4.43 -6.34
C VAL A 30 1.04 5.01 -6.68
N CYS A 31 -0.01 4.23 -6.45
CA CYS A 31 -1.39 4.62 -6.73
C CYS A 31 -2.22 4.69 -5.46
N THR A 32 -2.83 5.85 -5.24
CA THR A 32 -3.67 6.12 -4.08
C THR A 32 -5.07 6.55 -4.51
N PRO A 33 -6.01 5.61 -4.63
CA PRO A 33 -7.41 5.97 -4.80
C PRO A 33 -7.93 6.59 -3.51
N CYS A 34 -8.46 7.81 -3.58
CA CYS A 34 -8.99 8.52 -2.43
C CYS A 34 -10.42 9.02 -2.69
N HIS A 35 -11.24 9.14 -1.64
CA HIS A 35 -12.60 9.65 -1.76
C HIS A 35 -12.62 11.19 -1.62
N SER A 36 -11.95 11.72 -0.61
CA SER A 36 -11.91 13.17 -0.32
C SER A 36 -10.52 13.63 0.05
N ASP A 37 -9.97 13.11 1.14
CA ASP A 37 -8.79 13.63 1.78
C ASP A 37 -7.69 12.57 1.92
N VAL A 38 -6.48 13.03 2.11
CA VAL A 38 -5.33 12.20 2.47
C VAL A 38 -4.90 12.51 3.90
N SER A 39 -4.50 11.51 4.67
CA SER A 39 -4.05 11.72 6.03
C SER A 39 -2.67 12.42 6.06
N MET A 40 -2.40 13.14 7.16
CA MET A 40 -1.09 13.78 7.35
C MET A 40 0.03 12.72 7.39
N HIS A 41 -0.21 11.58 8.01
CA HIS A 41 0.77 10.49 8.08
C HIS A 41 1.08 9.92 6.70
N TYR A 42 0.06 9.72 5.86
CA TYR A 42 0.26 9.33 4.46
C TYR A 42 1.13 10.36 3.71
N CYS A 43 0.82 11.66 3.81
CA CYS A 43 1.62 12.71 3.16
C CYS A 43 3.08 12.67 3.62
N GLN A 44 3.33 12.50 4.91
CA GLN A 44 4.67 12.38 5.45
C GLN A 44 5.40 11.15 4.89
N SER A 45 4.74 9.99 4.84
CA SER A 45 5.28 8.76 4.27
C SER A 45 5.66 8.94 2.79
N VAL A 46 4.80 9.58 2.00
CA VAL A 46 5.07 9.86 0.58
C VAL A 46 6.33 10.70 0.41
N LEU A 47 6.46 11.79 1.17
CA LEU A 47 7.63 12.68 1.08
C LEU A 47 8.92 11.95 1.48
N MET A 48 8.87 11.17 2.55
CA MET A 48 10.02 10.38 3.02
C MET A 48 10.38 9.28 2.02
N PHE A 49 9.39 8.58 1.47
CA PHE A 49 9.58 7.53 0.47
C PHE A 49 10.20 8.09 -0.80
N GLN A 50 9.68 9.22 -1.32
CA GLN A 50 10.23 9.90 -2.49
C GLN A 50 11.70 10.28 -2.27
N GLN A 51 12.03 10.85 -1.12
CA GLN A 51 13.40 11.24 -0.77
C GLN A 51 14.36 10.02 -0.77
N GLN A 52 13.91 8.88 -0.24
CA GLN A 52 14.71 7.66 -0.23
C GLN A 52 14.84 7.05 -1.63
N CYS A 53 13.78 7.07 -2.44
CA CYS A 53 13.83 6.61 -3.83
C CYS A 53 14.86 7.41 -4.63
N LEU A 54 14.88 8.73 -4.51
CA LEU A 54 15.87 9.60 -5.15
C LEU A 54 17.30 9.22 -4.73
N LYS A 55 17.55 9.04 -3.44
CA LYS A 55 18.88 8.65 -2.91
C LYS A 55 19.34 7.26 -3.40
N LYS A 56 18.40 6.37 -3.71
CA LYS A 56 18.68 4.97 -4.09
C LYS A 56 18.58 4.71 -5.59
N ASN A 57 18.43 5.74 -6.41
CA ASN A 57 18.22 5.66 -7.86
C ASN A 57 17.02 4.75 -8.21
N ILE A 58 15.87 5.01 -7.62
CA ILE A 58 14.60 4.34 -7.88
C ILE A 58 13.68 5.35 -8.55
N LEU A 59 13.17 5.01 -9.72
CA LEU A 59 12.16 5.82 -10.39
C LEU A 59 10.80 5.58 -9.70
N VAL A 60 10.21 6.63 -9.16
CA VAL A 60 8.89 6.58 -8.52
C VAL A 60 7.98 7.67 -9.07
N SER A 61 6.73 7.30 -9.36
CA SER A 61 5.64 8.26 -9.59
C SER A 61 4.53 8.05 -8.57
N PHE A 62 3.77 9.11 -8.33
CA PHE A 62 2.63 9.10 -7.41
C PHE A 62 1.38 9.55 -8.15
N THR A 63 0.39 8.66 -8.25
CA THR A 63 -0.91 8.93 -8.83
C THR A 63 -1.96 8.93 -7.72
N MET A 64 -2.50 10.10 -7.40
CA MET A 64 -3.60 10.26 -6.46
C MET A 64 -4.88 10.47 -7.26
N LEU A 65 -5.80 9.53 -7.17
CA LEU A 65 -7.03 9.55 -7.96
C LEU A 65 -8.25 9.71 -7.07
N LYS A 66 -8.98 10.82 -7.25
CA LYS A 66 -10.27 11.01 -6.57
C LYS A 66 -11.34 10.17 -7.25
N SER A 67 -11.95 9.25 -6.50
CA SER A 67 -13.01 8.38 -7.00
C SER A 67 -14.04 8.08 -5.91
N SER A 68 -15.32 8.18 -6.26
CA SER A 68 -16.41 7.79 -5.37
C SER A 68 -16.52 6.27 -5.21
N LEU A 69 -16.01 5.50 -6.19
CA LEU A 69 -15.99 4.04 -6.19
C LEU A 69 -14.54 3.56 -6.18
N VAL A 70 -14.12 2.93 -5.08
CA VAL A 70 -12.75 2.41 -4.90
C VAL A 70 -12.36 1.45 -6.01
N THR A 71 -13.26 0.57 -6.44
CA THR A 71 -13.00 -0.39 -7.53
C THR A 71 -12.73 0.31 -8.85
N GLN A 72 -13.49 1.35 -9.18
CA GLN A 72 -13.26 2.15 -10.39
C GLN A 72 -11.92 2.89 -10.32
N GLY A 73 -11.62 3.51 -9.18
CA GLY A 73 -10.34 4.18 -8.95
C GLY A 73 -9.16 3.23 -9.15
N ARG A 74 -9.21 2.03 -8.57
CA ARG A 74 -8.14 1.03 -8.76
C ARG A 74 -8.03 0.55 -10.20
N ASN A 75 -9.14 0.34 -10.92
CA ASN A 75 -9.10 -0.04 -12.33
C ASN A 75 -8.43 1.03 -13.21
N LEU A 76 -8.70 2.31 -12.94
CA LEU A 76 -8.04 3.41 -13.64
C LEU A 76 -6.53 3.44 -13.34
N CYS A 77 -6.12 3.24 -12.10
CA CYS A 77 -4.71 3.12 -11.72
C CYS A 77 -4.01 1.95 -12.45
N VAL A 78 -4.67 0.79 -12.54
CA VAL A 78 -4.13 -0.36 -13.29
C VAL A 78 -4.01 -0.03 -14.77
N SER A 79 -5.02 0.62 -15.36
CA SER A 79 -4.98 1.03 -16.76
C SER A 79 -3.83 2.00 -17.03
N ASP A 80 -3.62 2.99 -16.17
CA ASP A 80 -2.51 3.93 -16.26
C ASP A 80 -1.17 3.19 -16.15
N PHE A 81 -1.00 2.35 -15.14
CA PHE A 81 0.21 1.53 -14.95
C PHE A 81 0.57 0.69 -16.18
N LEU A 82 -0.42 0.04 -16.80
CA LEU A 82 -0.19 -0.83 -17.95
C LEU A 82 0.18 -0.08 -19.22
N ASN A 83 -0.30 1.16 -19.38
CA ASN A 83 -0.12 1.96 -20.59
C ASN A 83 0.91 3.09 -20.43
N HIS A 84 1.50 3.25 -19.23
CA HIS A 84 2.40 4.34 -18.95
C HIS A 84 3.73 4.20 -19.73
N GLU A 85 4.21 5.31 -20.31
CA GLU A 85 5.41 5.35 -21.15
C GLU A 85 6.71 4.90 -20.44
N HIS A 86 6.82 5.14 -19.13
CA HIS A 86 7.99 4.71 -18.35
C HIS A 86 8.06 3.21 -18.08
N ASN A 87 7.04 2.44 -18.45
CA ASN A 87 7.00 0.98 -18.26
C ASN A 87 7.40 0.58 -16.83
N TYR A 88 6.63 1.07 -15.84
CA TYR A 88 6.84 0.72 -14.43
C TYR A 88 6.81 -0.80 -14.24
N GLU A 89 7.69 -1.30 -13.36
CA GLU A 89 7.83 -2.73 -13.05
C GLU A 89 6.90 -3.16 -11.93
N HIS A 90 6.57 -2.20 -11.04
CA HIS A 90 5.76 -2.45 -9.85
C HIS A 90 4.66 -1.40 -9.71
N LEU A 91 3.44 -1.89 -9.49
CA LEU A 91 2.30 -1.08 -9.06
C LEU A 91 2.14 -1.23 -7.56
N LEU A 92 2.26 -0.15 -6.81
CA LEU A 92 2.07 -0.12 -5.37
C LEU A 92 0.79 0.63 -5.02
N PHE A 93 -0.23 -0.09 -4.57
CA PHE A 93 -1.40 0.51 -3.98
C PHE A 93 -1.14 0.88 -2.52
N ILE A 94 -1.41 2.14 -2.17
CA ILE A 94 -1.43 2.61 -0.78
C ILE A 94 -2.74 3.40 -0.57
N ASP A 95 -3.53 3.02 0.43
CA ASP A 95 -4.73 3.79 0.79
C ASP A 95 -4.33 5.12 1.45
N SER A 96 -5.15 6.16 1.25
CA SER A 96 -4.87 7.55 1.63
C SER A 96 -4.74 7.80 3.15
N ASP A 97 -4.99 6.79 3.97
CA ASP A 97 -4.94 6.83 5.43
C ASP A 97 -3.95 5.83 6.04
N ILE A 98 -3.09 5.23 5.20
CA ILE A 98 -2.05 4.29 5.64
C ILE A 98 -0.69 4.99 5.71
N ASP A 99 -0.03 4.83 6.86
CA ASP A 99 1.37 5.16 7.06
C ASP A 99 2.24 4.00 6.55
N PHE A 100 3.33 4.32 5.85
CA PHE A 100 4.25 3.32 5.28
C PHE A 100 5.69 3.83 5.27
N ASP A 101 6.63 2.91 5.25
CA ASP A 101 8.05 3.23 5.24
C ASP A 101 8.78 2.58 4.05
N PHE A 102 9.92 3.14 3.72
CA PHE A 102 10.76 2.72 2.59
C PHE A 102 11.22 1.27 2.73
N ASP A 103 11.68 0.87 3.93
CA ASP A 103 12.28 -0.45 4.14
C ASP A 103 11.25 -1.57 4.00
N THR A 104 10.02 -1.34 4.45
CA THR A 104 8.90 -2.27 4.26
C THR A 104 8.59 -2.47 2.77
N ILE A 105 8.50 -1.40 1.99
CA ILE A 105 8.24 -1.51 0.56
C ILE A 105 9.40 -2.21 -0.16
N MET A 106 10.65 -1.91 0.22
CA MET A 106 11.81 -2.61 -0.37
C MET A 106 11.81 -4.11 -0.06
N LYS A 107 11.45 -4.52 1.16
CA LYS A 107 11.28 -5.94 1.49
C LYS A 107 10.20 -6.62 0.65
N MET A 108 9.11 -5.91 0.34
CA MET A 108 8.07 -6.43 -0.54
C MET A 108 8.60 -6.64 -1.96
N ILE A 109 9.40 -5.72 -2.50
CA ILE A 109 10.02 -5.85 -3.82
C ILE A 109 11.05 -6.99 -3.83
N GLU A 110 11.90 -7.06 -2.81
CA GLU A 110 12.95 -8.09 -2.68
C GLU A 110 12.40 -9.50 -2.47
N ALA A 111 11.17 -9.61 -1.96
CA ALA A 111 10.46 -10.88 -1.84
C ALA A 111 10.10 -11.52 -3.20
N ASP A 112 10.14 -10.73 -4.27
CA ASP A 112 9.95 -11.15 -5.67
C ASP A 112 8.69 -12.00 -5.89
N LYS A 113 7.55 -11.53 -5.38
CA LYS A 113 6.25 -12.16 -5.56
C LYS A 113 5.42 -11.40 -6.59
N ASP A 114 4.60 -12.10 -7.36
CA ASP A 114 3.69 -11.46 -8.32
C ASP A 114 2.73 -10.50 -7.62
N ILE A 115 2.24 -10.89 -6.43
CA ILE A 115 1.41 -10.07 -5.56
C ILE A 115 1.86 -10.26 -4.12
N ILE A 116 2.15 -9.18 -3.42
CA ILE A 116 2.44 -9.17 -1.99
C ILE A 116 1.75 -7.99 -1.32
N ALA A 117 1.26 -8.18 -0.10
CA ALA A 117 0.60 -7.13 0.66
C ALA A 117 1.15 -7.05 2.09
N CYS A 118 1.27 -5.84 2.60
CA CYS A 118 1.57 -5.61 4.00
C CYS A 118 0.26 -5.61 4.80
N PRO A 119 0.09 -6.47 5.80
CA PRO A 119 -1.11 -6.45 6.63
C PRO A 119 -1.09 -5.23 7.55
N TYR A 120 -2.24 -4.58 7.68
CA TYR A 120 -2.47 -3.47 8.59
C TYR A 120 -3.72 -3.76 9.44
N PRO A 121 -3.80 -3.26 10.68
CA PRO A 121 -4.96 -3.48 11.52
C PRO A 121 -6.18 -2.71 11.00
N MET A 122 -7.35 -3.32 11.09
CA MET A 122 -8.61 -2.61 10.90
C MET A 122 -8.81 -1.58 12.03
N LYS A 123 -9.58 -0.52 11.78
CA LYS A 123 -9.88 0.53 12.77
C LYS A 123 -10.74 0.05 13.95
N ASN A 124 -11.17 -1.21 13.93
CA ASN A 124 -11.96 -1.84 14.97
C ASN A 124 -11.09 -2.67 15.90
N TYR A 125 -11.33 -2.54 17.21
CA TYR A 125 -10.69 -3.33 18.25
C TYR A 125 -11.69 -4.33 18.84
N ASP A 126 -11.35 -5.62 18.82
CA ASP A 126 -12.17 -6.68 19.37
C ASP A 126 -11.78 -6.95 20.83
N VAL A 127 -12.51 -6.30 21.74
CA VAL A 127 -12.29 -6.41 23.19
C VAL A 127 -12.57 -7.84 23.69
N GLU A 128 -13.58 -8.53 23.16
CA GLU A 128 -13.93 -9.89 23.57
C GLU A 128 -12.83 -10.87 23.19
N LYS A 129 -12.29 -10.74 21.99
CA LYS A 129 -11.15 -11.53 21.52
C LYS A 129 -9.92 -11.31 22.38
N ALA A 130 -9.59 -10.05 22.69
CA ALA A 130 -8.46 -9.71 23.57
C ALA A 130 -8.64 -10.30 24.96
N TRP A 131 -9.84 -10.16 25.54
CA TRP A 131 -10.18 -10.71 26.86
C TRP A 131 -10.14 -12.23 26.91
N LYS A 132 -10.65 -12.91 25.89
CA LYS A 132 -10.59 -14.35 25.75
C LYS A 132 -9.14 -14.84 25.70
N ARG A 133 -8.29 -14.19 24.90
CA ARG A 133 -6.86 -14.49 24.81
C ARG A 133 -6.13 -14.32 26.13
N LEU A 134 -6.44 -13.26 26.88
CA LEU A 134 -5.87 -13.02 28.22
C LEU A 134 -6.18 -14.16 29.18
N LYS A 135 -7.39 -14.76 29.10
CA LYS A 135 -7.80 -15.85 29.99
C LYS A 135 -7.30 -17.22 29.57
N GLU A 136 -7.16 -17.45 28.27
CA GLU A 136 -6.92 -18.80 27.73
C GLU A 136 -5.45 -19.08 27.42
N THR A 137 -4.59 -18.06 27.41
CA THR A 137 -3.18 -18.22 27.03
C THR A 137 -2.24 -17.41 27.90
N ASP A 138 -1.05 -17.96 28.18
CA ASP A 138 0.05 -17.22 28.81
C ASP A 138 0.79 -16.26 27.86
N MET A 139 0.25 -16.06 26.64
CA MET A 139 0.87 -15.20 25.62
C MET A 139 0.65 -13.71 25.88
N VAL A 140 -0.35 -13.35 26.70
CA VAL A 140 -0.67 -11.95 27.02
C VAL A 140 -0.06 -11.62 28.38
N LYS A 141 1.12 -11.03 28.39
CA LYS A 141 1.86 -10.69 29.62
C LYS A 141 2.01 -9.18 29.83
N THR A 142 1.91 -8.42 28.74
CA THR A 142 2.09 -6.97 28.75
C THR A 142 0.83 -6.28 28.26
N LYS A 143 0.77 -4.96 28.45
CA LYS A 143 -0.30 -4.12 27.89
C LYS A 143 -0.25 -4.11 26.36
N GLU A 144 0.93 -4.14 25.80
CA GLU A 144 1.18 -4.20 24.35
C GLU A 144 0.65 -5.52 23.77
N ASP A 145 0.88 -6.65 24.44
CA ASP A 145 0.32 -7.96 24.03
C ASP A 145 -1.20 -7.93 24.04
N LEU A 146 -1.81 -7.32 25.06
CA LEU A 146 -3.26 -7.21 25.14
C LEU A 146 -3.82 -6.40 23.96
N LEU A 147 -3.19 -5.24 23.66
CA LEU A 147 -3.59 -4.41 22.53
C LEU A 147 -3.43 -5.16 21.20
N ALA A 148 -2.31 -5.84 20.98
CA ALA A 148 -2.05 -6.59 19.77
C ALA A 148 -3.07 -7.74 19.55
N ASN A 149 -3.49 -8.40 20.61
CA ASN A 149 -4.43 -9.52 20.52
C ASN A 149 -5.88 -9.12 20.20
N GLY A 150 -6.25 -7.87 20.41
CA GLY A 150 -7.56 -7.30 20.02
C GLY A 150 -7.59 -6.75 18.61
N LEU A 151 -6.46 -6.58 17.95
CA LEU A 151 -6.41 -6.08 16.57
C LEU A 151 -6.95 -7.12 15.59
N MET A 152 -7.69 -6.64 14.60
CA MET A 152 -8.20 -7.44 13.50
C MET A 152 -7.46 -7.04 12.21
N TYR A 153 -7.06 -8.04 11.43
CA TYR A 153 -6.38 -7.83 10.15
C TYR A 153 -7.25 -8.33 9.00
N PRO A 154 -7.41 -7.56 7.91
CA PRO A 154 -8.26 -7.94 6.78
C PRO A 154 -7.53 -8.94 5.86
N MET A 155 -7.13 -10.08 6.42
CA MET A 155 -6.46 -11.14 5.66
C MET A 155 -7.02 -12.51 6.02
N LYS A 156 -6.89 -13.47 5.11
CA LYS A 156 -7.33 -14.85 5.32
C LYS A 156 -6.25 -15.83 4.90
N VAL A 157 -5.70 -16.56 5.86
CA VAL A 157 -4.71 -17.61 5.60
C VAL A 157 -5.36 -18.82 4.92
N LYS A 158 -4.59 -19.55 4.13
CA LYS A 158 -5.03 -20.75 3.41
C LYS A 158 -5.36 -21.90 4.38
N ASP A 159 -4.47 -22.15 5.31
CA ASP A 159 -4.64 -23.17 6.36
C ASP A 159 -4.27 -22.59 7.72
N LYS A 160 -5.29 -22.47 8.60
CA LYS A 160 -5.11 -21.94 9.96
C LYS A 160 -4.30 -22.87 10.87
N LYS A 161 -4.26 -24.17 10.56
CA LYS A 161 -3.57 -25.18 11.37
C LYS A 161 -2.10 -25.32 11.00
N ASN A 162 -1.74 -24.95 9.78
CA ASN A 162 -0.38 -25.13 9.25
C ASN A 162 0.09 -23.85 8.55
N ILE A 163 0.30 -22.79 9.33
CA ILE A 163 0.82 -21.52 8.83
C ILE A 163 2.34 -21.64 8.70
N LYS A 164 2.84 -21.64 7.47
CA LYS A 164 4.27 -21.56 7.20
C LYS A 164 4.67 -20.09 7.05
N VAL A 165 5.68 -19.70 7.79
CA VAL A 165 6.29 -18.37 7.73
C VAL A 165 7.69 -18.53 7.13
N GLU A 166 7.91 -17.95 5.96
CA GLU A 166 9.20 -17.97 5.27
C GLU A 166 9.70 -16.53 5.10
N ASN A 167 10.81 -16.19 5.73
CA ASN A 167 11.37 -14.83 5.70
C ASN A 167 10.38 -13.71 6.11
N GLY A 168 9.49 -14.01 7.06
CA GLY A 168 8.44 -13.07 7.49
C GLY A 168 7.22 -13.00 6.58
N ILE A 169 7.13 -13.86 5.57
CA ILE A 169 6.05 -13.89 4.58
C ILE A 169 5.20 -15.14 4.80
N ILE A 170 3.89 -15.00 4.64
CA ILE A 170 2.91 -16.07 4.71
C ILE A 170 2.05 -16.12 3.44
N GLU A 171 1.68 -17.32 3.02
CA GLU A 171 0.72 -17.49 1.92
C GLU A 171 -0.71 -17.26 2.43
N VAL A 172 -1.45 -16.42 1.71
CA VAL A 172 -2.83 -16.06 2.07
C VAL A 172 -3.77 -16.25 0.88
N THR A 173 -5.05 -16.50 1.16
CA THR A 173 -6.09 -16.54 0.13
C THR A 173 -6.75 -15.19 -0.10
N HIS A 174 -6.65 -14.29 0.91
CA HIS A 174 -7.15 -12.92 0.83
C HIS A 174 -6.13 -12.01 1.51
N ALA A 175 -5.76 -10.95 0.82
CA ALA A 175 -4.86 -9.92 1.32
C ALA A 175 -5.52 -8.54 1.23
N PRO A 176 -5.18 -7.61 2.14
CA PRO A 176 -5.67 -6.25 2.07
C PRO A 176 -5.05 -5.51 0.88
N THR A 177 -5.83 -4.65 0.25
CA THR A 177 -5.39 -3.87 -0.91
C THR A 177 -4.84 -2.49 -0.54
N GLY A 178 -4.96 -2.07 0.71
CA GLY A 178 -4.53 -0.74 1.16
C GLY A 178 -3.02 -0.56 1.30
N CYS A 179 -2.24 -1.66 1.28
CA CYS A 179 -0.79 -1.67 1.05
C CYS A 179 -0.45 -2.94 0.28
N MET A 180 -0.49 -2.88 -1.06
CA MET A 180 -0.33 -4.03 -1.93
C MET A 180 0.59 -3.70 -3.11
N LEU A 181 1.61 -4.51 -3.29
CA LEU A 181 2.53 -4.45 -4.42
C LEU A 181 2.18 -5.54 -5.44
N ILE A 182 2.11 -5.14 -6.69
CA ILE A 182 1.84 -6.02 -7.83
C ILE A 182 3.02 -5.87 -8.81
N LYS A 183 3.65 -6.98 -9.16
CA LYS A 183 4.70 -7.04 -10.17
C LYS A 183 4.07 -7.14 -11.57
N ARG A 184 4.69 -6.48 -12.54
CA ARG A 184 4.26 -6.51 -13.95
C ARG A 184 4.59 -7.85 -14.61
#